data_012b9db81b09e741238c5fdbef47774c
#
_entry.id   012b9db81b09e741238c5fdbef47774c
#
_cell.length_a   1.000
_cell.length_b   1.000
_cell.length_c   1.000
_cell.angle_alpha   90.00
_cell.angle_beta   90.00
_cell.angle_gamma   90.00
#
_symmetry.space_group_name_H-M   'P 1'
#
loop_
_entity.id
_entity.type
_entity.pdbx_description
1 polymer ?
#
loop_
_entity_poly.entity_id
_entity_poly.type
_entity_poly.pdbx_seq_one_letter_code
_entity_poly.pdbx_strand_id
1 'polypeptide(L)'
;MDPPVAASLEAYSVADEEFVDRAFRELLRRPVDDDSRARALGKLADGTLSRATLLHELATAPEAARIRELDDAVALGLGARARGERLAWLQAPAGTDERVVEIPWILSRLARAGRVLEVGYAYAEAVYLAGLLRAGIELVGVDLAERDVDGMERITADVRALPLPDDSVDQVLLVSTLEHVGADNTGYGLAAEDEPGSRVDALRELARVLRPKGSLLVTVPLGEPGDHGWYRLDDVRGWTRLFTAAGLFVEEQEAYALTADGWRAAPAFDPKGVGYGDRGPAASAVLCTVLSPGRLRRLVTPGGFARTIKRRARPVRHRP
;
A
#
# COMPACT_ATOMS: atom_id res chain seq x y z
N MET A 1 -12.96 -9.07 -28.82
CA MET A 1 -13.77 -7.93 -28.30
C MET A 1 -14.19 -8.34 -26.91
N ASP A 2 -13.53 -7.79 -25.91
CA ASP A 2 -13.63 -8.23 -24.52
C ASP A 2 -14.97 -7.88 -23.86
N PRO A 3 -15.46 -8.72 -22.92
CA PRO A 3 -16.76 -8.57 -22.30
C PRO A 3 -17.10 -7.25 -21.58
N PRO A 4 -16.16 -6.38 -21.16
CA PRO A 4 -16.54 -5.10 -20.56
C PRO A 4 -17.13 -4.09 -21.55
N VAL A 5 -16.95 -4.27 -22.85
CA VAL A 5 -17.51 -3.36 -23.87
C VAL A 5 -19.01 -3.67 -24.14
N ALA A 6 -19.50 -4.88 -23.82
CA ALA A 6 -20.89 -5.25 -24.05
C ALA A 6 -21.86 -4.68 -23.00
N ALA A 7 -21.40 -4.42 -21.78
CA ALA A 7 -22.22 -3.77 -20.73
C ALA A 7 -22.47 -2.27 -21.04
N SER A 8 -21.70 -1.68 -21.98
CA SER A 8 -21.80 -0.28 -22.37
C SER A 8 -22.90 0.02 -23.37
N LEU A 9 -23.59 -0.97 -23.95
CA LEU A 9 -24.68 -0.71 -24.91
C LEU A 9 -25.90 -0.02 -24.27
N GLU A 10 -26.16 -0.24 -22.98
CA GLU A 10 -27.15 0.52 -22.23
C GLU A 10 -26.74 2.00 -22.01
N ALA A 11 -25.44 2.28 -21.96
CA ALA A 11 -24.92 3.65 -21.83
C ALA A 11 -25.21 4.54 -23.06
N TYR A 12 -25.50 3.98 -24.22
CA TYR A 12 -25.83 4.75 -25.40
C TYR A 12 -27.24 5.37 -25.41
N SER A 13 -28.12 4.96 -24.50
CA SER A 13 -29.49 5.49 -24.39
C SER A 13 -29.67 6.64 -23.40
N VAL A 14 -28.62 7.01 -22.67
CA VAL A 14 -28.66 8.09 -21.67
C VAL A 14 -28.24 9.45 -22.27
N ALA A 15 -28.52 10.55 -21.55
CA ALA A 15 -28.04 11.89 -21.92
C ALA A 15 -26.50 11.96 -21.97
N ASP A 16 -25.97 12.90 -22.78
CA ASP A 16 -24.51 13.02 -22.94
C ASP A 16 -23.76 13.30 -21.64
N GLU A 17 -24.36 14.07 -20.73
CA GLU A 17 -23.79 14.33 -19.40
C GLU A 17 -23.61 13.03 -18.60
N GLU A 18 -24.67 12.24 -18.51
CA GLU A 18 -24.63 10.95 -17.81
C GLU A 18 -23.67 9.98 -18.50
N PHE A 19 -23.64 9.99 -19.83
CA PHE A 19 -22.73 9.15 -20.61
C PHE A 19 -21.27 9.49 -20.33
N VAL A 20 -20.89 10.78 -20.33
CA VAL A 20 -19.52 11.23 -20.04
C VAL A 20 -19.13 10.84 -18.62
N ASP A 21 -20.00 11.06 -17.64
CA ASP A 21 -19.75 10.69 -16.25
C ASP A 21 -19.53 9.19 -16.07
N ARG A 22 -20.34 8.37 -16.71
CA ARG A 22 -20.19 6.92 -16.67
C ARG A 22 -18.91 6.46 -17.34
N ALA A 23 -18.60 7.00 -18.53
CA ALA A 23 -17.40 6.63 -19.27
C ALA A 23 -16.11 6.88 -18.45
N PHE A 24 -16.00 8.03 -17.79
CA PHE A 24 -14.87 8.33 -16.91
C PHE A 24 -14.83 7.41 -15.69
N ARG A 25 -15.96 7.16 -15.02
CA ARG A 25 -16.01 6.27 -13.85
C ARG A 25 -15.68 4.82 -14.20
N GLU A 26 -16.14 4.32 -15.34
CA GLU A 26 -15.92 2.94 -15.75
C GLU A 26 -14.50 2.71 -16.27
N LEU A 27 -13.98 3.62 -17.09
CA LEU A 27 -12.70 3.44 -17.76
C LEU A 27 -11.52 4.02 -16.97
N LEU A 28 -11.74 5.14 -16.24
CA LEU A 28 -10.69 5.84 -15.50
C LEU A 28 -10.88 5.81 -13.98
N ARG A 29 -11.89 5.08 -13.48
CA ARG A 29 -12.17 4.87 -12.04
C ARG A 29 -12.23 6.15 -11.21
N ARG A 30 -12.53 7.28 -11.83
CA ARG A 30 -12.67 8.59 -11.20
C ARG A 30 -13.84 9.37 -11.75
N PRO A 31 -14.36 10.37 -11.03
CA PRO A 31 -15.28 11.34 -11.61
C PRO A 31 -14.58 12.14 -12.73
N VAL A 32 -15.36 12.58 -13.71
CA VAL A 32 -14.87 13.53 -14.69
C VAL A 32 -14.67 14.90 -14.04
N ASP A 33 -13.55 15.54 -14.29
CA ASP A 33 -13.32 16.93 -13.88
C ASP A 33 -14.10 17.90 -14.77
N ASP A 34 -14.35 19.13 -14.29
CA ASP A 34 -15.20 20.11 -14.96
C ASP A 34 -14.69 20.49 -16.34
N ASP A 35 -13.37 20.63 -16.52
CA ASP A 35 -12.77 21.00 -17.81
C ASP A 35 -12.89 19.86 -18.84
N SER A 36 -12.63 18.64 -18.43
CA SER A 36 -12.81 17.45 -19.27
C SER A 36 -14.27 17.23 -19.63
N ARG A 37 -15.20 17.43 -18.68
CA ARG A 37 -16.64 17.36 -18.90
C ARG A 37 -17.08 18.39 -19.93
N ALA A 38 -16.76 19.66 -19.72
CA ALA A 38 -17.14 20.74 -20.63
C ALA A 38 -16.59 20.50 -22.04
N ARG A 39 -15.35 20.04 -22.16
CA ARG A 39 -14.70 19.74 -23.43
C ARG A 39 -15.37 18.58 -24.17
N ALA A 40 -15.69 17.49 -23.46
CA ALA A 40 -16.34 16.32 -24.04
C ALA A 40 -17.76 16.67 -24.50
N LEU A 41 -18.55 17.33 -23.66
CA LEU A 41 -19.92 17.75 -24.01
C LEU A 41 -19.97 18.72 -25.16
N GLY A 42 -19.08 19.73 -25.22
CA GLY A 42 -18.96 20.64 -26.34
C GLY A 42 -18.71 19.93 -27.67
N LYS A 43 -17.77 19.01 -27.70
CA LYS A 43 -17.43 18.22 -28.90
C LYS A 43 -18.51 17.20 -29.29
N LEU A 44 -19.26 16.65 -28.33
CA LEU A 44 -20.41 15.78 -28.62
C LEU A 44 -21.55 16.61 -29.25
N ALA A 45 -21.82 17.80 -28.72
CA ALA A 45 -22.89 18.68 -29.19
C ALA A 45 -22.64 19.23 -30.57
N ASP A 46 -21.40 19.56 -30.95
CA ASP A 46 -21.02 20.05 -32.29
C ASP A 46 -20.72 18.93 -33.29
N GLY A 47 -20.78 17.66 -32.86
CA GLY A 47 -20.56 16.49 -33.70
C GLY A 47 -19.10 16.22 -34.08
N THR A 48 -18.12 16.95 -33.51
CA THR A 48 -16.67 16.71 -33.73
C THR A 48 -16.15 15.50 -33.00
N LEU A 49 -16.92 14.99 -32.01
CA LEU A 49 -16.63 13.77 -31.25
C LEU A 49 -17.88 12.88 -31.24
N SER A 50 -17.73 11.59 -31.46
CA SER A 50 -18.79 10.61 -31.20
C SER A 50 -18.60 9.94 -29.84
N ARG A 51 -19.67 9.38 -29.26
CA ARG A 51 -19.58 8.59 -28.02
C ARG A 51 -18.62 7.41 -28.18
N ALA A 52 -18.64 6.74 -29.32
CA ALA A 52 -17.73 5.63 -29.62
C ALA A 52 -16.26 6.10 -29.66
N THR A 53 -16.00 7.27 -30.25
CA THR A 53 -14.66 7.85 -30.27
C THR A 53 -14.19 8.24 -28.88
N LEU A 54 -15.06 8.86 -28.06
CA LEU A 54 -14.73 9.19 -26.67
C LEU A 54 -14.38 7.94 -25.86
N LEU A 55 -15.18 6.87 -25.95
CA LEU A 55 -14.86 5.60 -25.30
C LEU A 55 -13.52 5.02 -25.75
N HIS A 56 -13.23 5.09 -27.04
CA HIS A 56 -11.95 4.64 -27.60
C HIS A 56 -10.78 5.47 -27.07
N GLU A 57 -10.88 6.79 -27.07
CA GLU A 57 -9.87 7.71 -26.56
C GLU A 57 -9.59 7.45 -25.06
N LEU A 58 -10.65 7.32 -24.24
CA LEU A 58 -10.51 7.01 -22.82
C LEU A 58 -9.91 5.62 -22.60
N ALA A 59 -10.39 4.60 -23.30
CA ALA A 59 -9.89 3.23 -23.15
C ALA A 59 -8.43 3.05 -23.59
N THR A 60 -7.95 3.89 -24.49
CA THR A 60 -6.55 3.86 -25.00
C THR A 60 -5.65 4.87 -24.31
N ALA A 61 -6.19 5.72 -23.44
CA ALA A 61 -5.40 6.68 -22.68
C ALA A 61 -4.36 5.97 -21.78
N PRO A 62 -3.19 6.59 -21.55
CA PRO A 62 -2.20 6.05 -20.60
C PRO A 62 -2.77 5.77 -19.21
N GLU A 63 -3.68 6.63 -18.73
CA GLU A 63 -4.40 6.47 -17.47
C GLU A 63 -5.19 5.15 -17.43
N ALA A 64 -5.91 4.81 -18.49
CA ALA A 64 -6.65 3.55 -18.58
C ALA A 64 -5.72 2.33 -18.67
N ALA A 65 -4.57 2.46 -19.32
CA ALA A 65 -3.55 1.41 -19.34
C ALA A 65 -3.04 1.15 -17.90
N ARG A 66 -2.71 2.21 -17.18
CA ARG A 66 -2.30 2.16 -15.78
C ARG A 66 -3.35 1.48 -14.87
N ILE A 67 -4.63 1.81 -15.05
CA ILE A 67 -5.72 1.19 -14.28
C ILE A 67 -5.81 -0.31 -14.54
N ARG A 68 -5.66 -0.76 -15.80
CA ARG A 68 -5.64 -2.18 -16.14
C ARG A 68 -4.46 -2.92 -15.50
N GLU A 69 -3.28 -2.33 -15.52
CA GLU A 69 -2.10 -2.89 -14.83
C GLU A 69 -2.34 -3.08 -13.34
N LEU A 70 -3.00 -2.12 -12.70
CA LEU A 70 -3.36 -2.20 -11.28
C LEU A 70 -4.49 -3.21 -11.01
N ASP A 71 -5.51 -3.28 -11.88
CA ASP A 71 -6.57 -4.31 -11.79
C ASP A 71 -5.95 -5.71 -11.89
N ASP A 72 -5.02 -5.93 -12.81
CA ASP A 72 -4.30 -7.20 -12.97
C ASP A 72 -3.45 -7.52 -11.74
N ALA A 73 -2.74 -6.53 -11.19
CA ALA A 73 -1.95 -6.67 -9.97
C ALA A 73 -2.84 -7.05 -8.76
N VAL A 74 -3.99 -6.39 -8.60
CA VAL A 74 -4.97 -6.72 -7.56
C VAL A 74 -5.54 -8.13 -7.76
N ALA A 75 -5.95 -8.48 -8.98
CA ALA A 75 -6.48 -9.79 -9.29
C ALA A 75 -5.46 -10.91 -9.03
N LEU A 76 -4.20 -10.70 -9.39
CA LEU A 76 -3.09 -11.62 -9.13
C LEU A 76 -2.92 -11.86 -7.62
N GLY A 77 -2.85 -10.78 -6.82
CA GLY A 77 -2.65 -10.87 -5.38
C GLY A 77 -3.82 -11.54 -4.65
N LEU A 78 -5.07 -11.12 -4.94
CA LEU A 78 -6.26 -11.71 -4.34
C LEU A 78 -6.46 -13.16 -4.78
N GLY A 79 -6.16 -13.49 -6.04
CA GLY A 79 -6.19 -14.86 -6.54
C GLY A 79 -5.22 -15.76 -5.80
N ALA A 80 -3.98 -15.33 -5.58
CA ALA A 80 -2.98 -16.06 -4.79
C ALA A 80 -3.45 -16.22 -3.33
N ARG A 81 -3.95 -15.14 -2.70
CA ARG A 81 -4.53 -15.21 -1.35
C ARG A 81 -5.65 -16.25 -1.25
N ALA A 82 -6.56 -16.30 -2.22
CA ALA A 82 -7.67 -17.26 -2.24
C ALA A 82 -7.15 -18.71 -2.26
N ARG A 83 -6.09 -18.98 -3.00
CA ARG A 83 -5.42 -20.29 -3.04
C ARG A 83 -4.52 -20.58 -1.82
N GLY A 84 -4.28 -19.59 -0.95
CA GLY A 84 -3.35 -19.71 0.18
C GLY A 84 -1.89 -19.63 -0.21
N GLU A 85 -1.61 -19.06 -1.37
CA GLU A 85 -0.26 -18.86 -1.90
C GLU A 85 0.28 -17.49 -1.50
N ARG A 86 1.58 -17.40 -1.20
CA ARG A 86 2.31 -16.16 -1.04
C ARG A 86 3.13 -15.93 -2.29
N LEU A 87 2.88 -14.83 -2.98
CA LEU A 87 3.64 -14.49 -4.17
C LEU A 87 5.06 -14.07 -3.79
N ALA A 88 6.02 -14.61 -4.52
CA ALA A 88 7.44 -14.32 -4.40
C ALA A 88 8.05 -14.27 -5.80
N TRP A 89 9.23 -13.63 -5.93
CA TRP A 89 9.95 -13.54 -7.20
C TRP A 89 9.11 -12.96 -8.33
N LEU A 90 8.28 -11.97 -8.00
CA LEU A 90 7.40 -11.28 -8.95
C LEU A 90 8.19 -10.67 -10.11
N GLN A 91 7.53 -10.62 -11.26
CA GLN A 91 8.02 -9.96 -12.46
C GLN A 91 6.91 -9.10 -13.02
N ALA A 92 7.25 -7.91 -13.51
CA ALA A 92 6.32 -7.02 -14.19
C ALA A 92 7.02 -6.27 -15.34
N PRO A 93 6.28 -5.77 -16.34
CA PRO A 93 6.84 -5.11 -17.51
C PRO A 93 7.66 -3.86 -17.17
N ALA A 94 8.58 -3.49 -18.06
CA ALA A 94 9.21 -2.17 -18.06
C ALA A 94 8.17 -1.07 -18.32
N GLY A 95 8.44 0.13 -17.82
CA GLY A 95 7.54 1.28 -17.96
C GLY A 95 6.40 1.33 -16.95
N THR A 96 6.27 0.32 -16.08
CA THR A 96 5.36 0.32 -14.94
C THR A 96 6.08 0.82 -13.68
N ASP A 97 5.32 1.30 -12.69
CA ASP A 97 5.86 1.66 -11.38
C ASP A 97 5.87 0.48 -10.40
N GLU A 98 6.32 0.72 -9.18
CA GLU A 98 6.47 -0.30 -8.14
C GLU A 98 5.15 -0.93 -7.69
N ARG A 99 4.01 -0.28 -7.90
CA ARG A 99 2.68 -0.78 -7.46
C ARG A 99 2.35 -2.14 -8.06
N VAL A 100 2.87 -2.42 -9.27
CA VAL A 100 2.65 -3.72 -9.95
C VAL A 100 3.35 -4.89 -9.26
N VAL A 101 4.29 -4.64 -8.35
CA VAL A 101 4.92 -5.67 -7.50
C VAL A 101 4.47 -5.56 -6.05
N GLU A 102 4.33 -4.36 -5.50
CA GLU A 102 3.90 -4.15 -4.12
C GLU A 102 2.48 -4.66 -3.85
N ILE A 103 1.51 -4.25 -4.69
CA ILE A 103 0.10 -4.60 -4.52
C ILE A 103 -0.12 -6.13 -4.52
N PRO A 104 0.32 -6.90 -5.51
CA PRO A 104 0.10 -8.34 -5.49
C PRO A 104 0.88 -9.03 -4.37
N TRP A 105 2.08 -8.55 -4.01
CA TRP A 105 2.85 -9.07 -2.90
C TRP A 105 2.09 -8.90 -1.57
N ILE A 106 1.59 -7.70 -1.28
CA ILE A 106 0.79 -7.37 -0.09
C ILE A 106 -0.50 -8.20 -0.07
N LEU A 107 -1.29 -8.18 -1.15
CA LEU A 107 -2.58 -8.84 -1.19
C LEU A 107 -2.49 -10.36 -1.06
N SER A 108 -1.41 -10.98 -1.53
CA SER A 108 -1.18 -12.41 -1.34
C SER A 108 -0.93 -12.80 0.13
N ARG A 109 -0.56 -11.83 0.98
CA ARG A 109 -0.29 -11.96 2.42
C ARG A 109 -1.36 -11.35 3.31
N LEU A 110 -2.39 -10.77 2.69
CA LEU A 110 -3.50 -10.15 3.40
C LEU A 110 -4.22 -11.18 4.29
N ALA A 111 -4.51 -10.80 5.53
CA ALA A 111 -5.26 -11.63 6.48
C ALA A 111 -6.58 -12.13 5.88
N ARG A 112 -6.96 -13.37 6.17
CA ARG A 112 -8.19 -13.98 5.64
C ARG A 112 -9.46 -13.38 6.23
N ALA A 113 -9.38 -12.89 7.47
CA ALA A 113 -10.43 -12.22 8.20
C ALA A 113 -9.80 -11.37 9.30
N GLY A 114 -10.60 -10.51 9.96
CA GLY A 114 -10.19 -9.66 11.06
C GLY A 114 -10.06 -8.20 10.66
N ARG A 115 -9.59 -7.40 11.62
CA ARG A 115 -9.46 -5.95 11.48
C ARG A 115 -8.09 -5.60 10.89
N VAL A 116 -8.10 -4.96 9.73
CA VAL A 116 -6.90 -4.59 8.98
C VAL A 116 -6.83 -3.08 8.88
N LEU A 117 -5.69 -2.51 9.28
CA LEU A 117 -5.41 -1.08 9.23
C LEU A 117 -4.57 -0.77 7.98
N GLU A 118 -5.10 0.05 7.09
CA GLU A 118 -4.39 0.63 5.94
C GLU A 118 -3.90 2.03 6.30
N VAL A 119 -2.60 2.26 6.24
CA VAL A 119 -1.95 3.53 6.58
C VAL A 119 -1.57 4.28 5.32
N GLY A 120 -2.02 5.53 5.19
CA GLY A 120 -1.79 6.33 3.99
C GLY A 120 -2.89 6.15 2.93
N TYR A 121 -4.11 5.79 3.36
CA TYR A 121 -5.20 5.43 2.45
C TYR A 121 -5.68 6.58 1.54
N ALA A 122 -5.53 7.83 1.98
CA ALA A 122 -6.06 8.97 1.25
C ALA A 122 -5.40 9.17 -0.11
N TYR A 123 -4.15 8.76 -0.25
CA TYR A 123 -3.38 8.80 -1.50
C TYR A 123 -3.16 7.43 -2.14
N ALA A 124 -3.72 6.37 -1.54
CA ALA A 124 -3.63 5.02 -2.10
C ALA A 124 -4.43 4.89 -3.40
N GLU A 125 -3.99 4.00 -4.27
CA GLU A 125 -4.67 3.69 -5.54
C GLU A 125 -6.10 3.21 -5.31
N ALA A 126 -7.07 3.82 -6.00
CA ALA A 126 -8.49 3.47 -5.84
C ALA A 126 -8.77 1.99 -6.15
N VAL A 127 -8.07 1.42 -7.13
CA VAL A 127 -8.16 0.01 -7.52
C VAL A 127 -7.70 -0.91 -6.39
N TYR A 128 -6.61 -0.54 -5.70
CA TYR A 128 -6.09 -1.27 -4.55
C TYR A 128 -7.08 -1.25 -3.37
N LEU A 129 -7.59 -0.06 -2.99
CA LEU A 129 -8.60 0.06 -1.93
C LEU A 129 -9.86 -0.74 -2.25
N ALA A 130 -10.34 -0.68 -3.50
CA ALA A 130 -11.45 -1.51 -3.94
C ALA A 130 -11.14 -3.02 -3.84
N GLY A 131 -9.89 -3.42 -4.05
CA GLY A 131 -9.41 -4.79 -3.84
C GLY A 131 -9.49 -5.20 -2.37
N LEU A 132 -9.03 -4.34 -1.45
CA LEU A 132 -9.10 -4.57 0.00
C LEU A 132 -10.55 -4.70 0.49
N LEU A 133 -11.45 -3.80 0.03
CA LEU A 133 -12.88 -3.85 0.38
C LEU A 133 -13.55 -5.16 -0.04
N ARG A 134 -13.16 -5.72 -1.19
CA ARG A 134 -13.68 -7.02 -1.66
C ARG A 134 -13.06 -8.22 -0.96
N ALA A 135 -12.04 -8.04 -0.13
CA ALA A 135 -11.29 -9.13 0.47
C ALA A 135 -11.99 -9.81 1.67
N GLY A 136 -13.14 -9.27 2.15
CA GLY A 136 -13.90 -9.84 3.27
C GLY A 136 -13.20 -9.62 4.62
N ILE A 137 -12.55 -8.50 4.81
CA ILE A 137 -11.89 -8.02 6.04
C ILE A 137 -12.64 -6.81 6.58
N GLU A 138 -12.44 -6.49 7.86
CA GLU A 138 -12.83 -5.22 8.46
C GLU A 138 -11.72 -4.19 8.16
N LEU A 139 -11.93 -3.37 7.13
CA LEU A 139 -10.92 -2.41 6.68
C LEU A 139 -11.08 -1.07 7.43
N VAL A 140 -9.98 -0.61 8.01
CA VAL A 140 -9.84 0.70 8.65
C VAL A 140 -8.74 1.45 7.95
N GLY A 141 -9.01 2.67 7.47
CA GLY A 141 -8.00 3.56 6.89
C GLY A 141 -7.57 4.63 7.88
N VAL A 142 -6.28 4.93 7.97
CA VAL A 142 -5.75 6.08 8.71
C VAL A 142 -4.87 6.93 7.81
N ASP A 143 -5.07 8.25 7.89
CA ASP A 143 -4.27 9.25 7.17
C ASP A 143 -4.37 10.60 7.89
N LEU A 144 -3.46 11.51 7.59
CA LEU A 144 -3.58 12.94 7.97
C LEU A 144 -4.57 13.67 7.06
N ALA A 145 -4.70 13.25 5.82
CA ALA A 145 -5.66 13.76 4.85
C ALA A 145 -6.98 12.98 4.90
N GLU A 146 -8.07 13.62 4.47
CA GLU A 146 -9.38 13.00 4.35
C GLU A 146 -9.67 12.62 2.89
N ARG A 147 -10.18 11.42 2.69
CA ARG A 147 -10.73 10.94 1.43
C ARG A 147 -11.95 10.08 1.69
N ASP A 148 -13.04 10.35 0.98
CA ASP A 148 -14.23 9.51 1.06
C ASP A 148 -14.00 8.17 0.37
N VAL A 149 -14.17 7.09 1.13
CA VAL A 149 -14.11 5.71 0.66
C VAL A 149 -15.27 4.94 1.28
N ASP A 150 -16.26 4.60 0.46
CA ASP A 150 -17.43 3.86 0.91
C ASP A 150 -17.04 2.46 1.40
N GLY A 151 -17.62 2.04 2.53
CA GLY A 151 -17.40 0.70 3.09
C GLY A 151 -16.13 0.54 3.93
N MET A 152 -15.39 1.63 4.19
CA MET A 152 -14.21 1.65 5.05
C MET A 152 -14.43 2.55 6.26
N GLU A 153 -14.06 2.09 7.47
CA GLU A 153 -13.89 2.97 8.63
C GLU A 153 -12.69 3.87 8.38
N ARG A 154 -12.82 5.19 8.62
CA ARG A 154 -11.76 6.18 8.36
C ARG A 154 -11.40 6.93 9.62
N ILE A 155 -10.11 7.11 9.83
CA ILE A 155 -9.54 7.80 10.98
C ILE A 155 -8.60 8.88 10.44
N THR A 156 -8.91 10.15 10.69
CA THR A 156 -7.99 11.26 10.42
C THR A 156 -7.12 11.46 11.64
N ALA A 157 -5.89 10.94 11.58
CA ALA A 157 -4.94 10.98 12.69
C ALA A 157 -3.50 10.83 12.21
N ASP A 158 -2.59 11.29 13.06
CA ASP A 158 -1.16 11.02 12.91
C ASP A 158 -0.86 9.56 13.27
N VAL A 159 -0.16 8.87 12.39
CA VAL A 159 0.25 7.47 12.59
C VAL A 159 1.15 7.27 13.82
N ARG A 160 1.75 8.35 14.34
CA ARG A 160 2.57 8.36 15.57
C ARG A 160 1.73 8.37 16.84
N ALA A 161 0.40 8.64 16.75
CA ALA A 161 -0.50 8.74 17.90
C ALA A 161 -1.93 8.34 17.50
N LEU A 162 -2.16 7.05 17.27
CA LEU A 162 -3.44 6.52 16.79
C LEU A 162 -4.50 6.48 17.90
N PRO A 163 -5.74 6.92 17.63
CA PRO A 163 -6.86 6.80 18.58
C PRO A 163 -7.42 5.37 18.59
N LEU A 164 -6.53 4.37 18.58
CA LEU A 164 -6.85 2.95 18.62
C LEU A 164 -6.32 2.32 19.90
N PRO A 165 -7.06 1.37 20.51
CA PRO A 165 -6.57 0.63 21.67
C PRO A 165 -5.34 -0.24 21.32
N ASP A 166 -4.56 -0.59 22.35
CA ASP A 166 -3.54 -1.62 22.23
C ASP A 166 -4.17 -2.93 21.76
N ASP A 167 -3.40 -3.71 20.96
CA ASP A 167 -3.78 -5.04 20.50
C ASP A 167 -5.18 -5.09 19.83
N SER A 168 -5.55 -4.05 19.06
CA SER A 168 -6.88 -3.88 18.46
C SER A 168 -6.98 -4.30 17.00
N VAL A 169 -5.85 -4.42 16.27
CA VAL A 169 -5.82 -4.80 14.86
C VAL A 169 -5.07 -6.10 14.61
N ASP A 170 -5.52 -6.88 13.63
CA ASP A 170 -4.92 -8.18 13.29
C ASP A 170 -3.76 -8.04 12.31
N GLN A 171 -3.83 -7.05 11.42
CA GLN A 171 -2.81 -6.76 10.43
C GLN A 171 -2.76 -5.26 10.13
N VAL A 172 -1.57 -4.76 9.85
CA VAL A 172 -1.34 -3.39 9.37
C VAL A 172 -0.71 -3.46 7.99
N LEU A 173 -1.17 -2.62 7.09
CA LEU A 173 -0.61 -2.41 5.76
C LEU A 173 0.00 -1.00 5.71
N LEU A 174 1.25 -0.90 5.31
CA LEU A 174 2.02 0.35 5.22
C LEU A 174 2.74 0.35 3.87
N VAL A 175 2.03 0.76 2.82
CA VAL A 175 2.47 0.63 1.43
C VAL A 175 3.04 1.95 0.95
N SER A 176 4.35 2.03 0.74
CA SER A 176 5.06 3.25 0.30
C SER A 176 4.55 4.51 1.00
N THR A 177 4.58 4.46 2.32
CA THR A 177 4.10 5.55 3.20
C THR A 177 5.14 5.92 4.25
N LEU A 178 5.91 4.94 4.74
CA LEU A 178 6.86 5.14 5.85
C LEU A 178 7.96 6.14 5.51
N GLU A 179 8.38 6.20 4.26
CA GLU A 179 9.40 7.13 3.75
C GLU A 179 9.00 8.60 3.88
N HIS A 180 7.69 8.88 3.95
CA HIS A 180 7.13 10.22 4.07
C HIS A 180 6.87 10.65 5.53
N VAL A 181 6.91 9.73 6.49
CA VAL A 181 6.65 10.04 7.89
C VAL A 181 7.75 10.91 8.47
N GLY A 182 7.38 12.11 8.95
CA GLY A 182 8.30 13.13 9.45
C GLY A 182 9.14 13.81 8.37
N ALA A 183 8.66 13.82 7.13
CA ALA A 183 9.23 14.52 5.99
C ALA A 183 8.36 15.72 5.57
N ASP A 184 8.81 16.52 4.62
CA ASP A 184 8.02 17.62 4.07
C ASP A 184 6.88 17.11 3.18
N ASN A 185 5.68 17.10 3.72
CA ASN A 185 4.46 16.64 3.05
C ASN A 185 3.61 17.79 2.46
N THR A 186 4.19 18.98 2.28
CA THR A 186 3.45 20.13 1.69
C THR A 186 2.93 19.85 0.29
N GLY A 187 3.61 19.00 -0.48
CA GLY A 187 3.12 18.53 -1.79
C GLY A 187 1.79 17.75 -1.72
N TYR A 188 1.44 17.22 -0.56
CA TYR A 188 0.16 16.56 -0.27
C TYR A 188 -0.83 17.48 0.45
N GLY A 189 -0.54 18.79 0.54
CA GLY A 189 -1.38 19.76 1.26
C GLY A 189 -1.29 19.65 2.79
N LEU A 190 -0.29 18.98 3.32
CA LEU A 190 -0.02 18.80 4.74
C LEU A 190 1.06 19.77 5.24
N ALA A 191 1.28 19.82 6.55
CA ALA A 191 2.35 20.62 7.12
C ALA A 191 3.73 20.05 6.76
N ALA A 192 4.71 20.95 6.60
CA ALA A 192 6.11 20.56 6.49
C ALA A 192 6.61 20.04 7.84
N GLU A 193 7.29 18.90 7.83
CA GLU A 193 8.00 18.37 8.99
C GLU A 193 9.44 18.05 8.60
N ASP A 194 10.34 18.03 9.57
CA ASP A 194 11.69 17.49 9.45
C ASP A 194 12.07 16.84 10.79
N GLU A 195 11.48 15.67 11.02
CA GLU A 195 11.65 14.92 12.26
C GLU A 195 12.17 13.50 11.99
N PRO A 196 13.47 13.28 11.94
CA PRO A 196 14.07 11.98 11.60
C PRO A 196 13.66 10.81 12.51
N GLY A 197 13.25 11.09 13.75
CA GLY A 197 12.76 10.08 14.72
C GLY A 197 11.35 9.56 14.43
N SER A 198 10.55 10.32 13.71
CA SER A 198 9.11 10.07 13.50
C SER A 198 8.80 8.70 12.91
N ARG A 199 9.64 8.16 12.01
CA ARG A 199 9.46 6.82 11.42
C ARG A 199 9.54 5.71 12.46
N VAL A 200 10.44 5.80 13.45
CA VAL A 200 10.54 4.83 14.54
C VAL A 200 9.34 4.94 15.46
N ASP A 201 8.87 6.16 15.74
CA ASP A 201 7.72 6.38 16.61
C ASP A 201 6.42 5.89 15.95
N ALA A 202 6.24 6.13 14.64
CA ALA A 202 5.15 5.55 13.87
C ALA A 202 5.15 4.00 13.93
N LEU A 203 6.30 3.38 13.68
CA LEU A 203 6.43 1.92 13.76
C LEU A 203 6.16 1.37 15.18
N ARG A 204 6.55 2.09 16.24
CA ARG A 204 6.23 1.72 17.63
C ARG A 204 4.73 1.80 17.89
N GLU A 205 4.09 2.84 17.38
CA GLU A 205 2.65 3.03 17.52
C GLU A 205 1.88 1.95 16.75
N LEU A 206 2.27 1.64 15.51
CA LEU A 206 1.72 0.53 14.75
C LEU A 206 1.94 -0.82 15.46
N ALA A 207 3.09 -1.01 16.06
CA ALA A 207 3.35 -2.20 16.88
C ALA A 207 2.48 -2.22 18.15
N ARG A 208 2.10 -1.08 18.75
CA ARG A 208 1.21 -0.99 19.92
C ARG A 208 -0.20 -1.45 19.58
N VAL A 209 -0.76 -0.98 18.49
CA VAL A 209 -2.14 -1.33 18.07
C VAL A 209 -2.25 -2.74 17.50
N LEU A 210 -1.13 -3.31 17.03
CA LEU A 210 -1.09 -4.63 16.42
C LEU A 210 -1.18 -5.73 17.50
N ARG A 211 -2.09 -6.68 17.33
CA ARG A 211 -2.23 -7.86 18.20
C ARG A 211 -0.93 -8.67 18.28
N PRO A 212 -0.68 -9.39 19.38
CA PRO A 212 0.58 -10.14 19.58
C PRO A 212 0.91 -11.18 18.49
N LYS A 213 -0.08 -11.65 17.75
CA LYS A 213 0.07 -12.58 16.61
C LYS A 213 -0.16 -11.90 15.28
N GLY A 214 -0.38 -10.60 15.29
CA GLY A 214 -0.60 -9.80 14.10
C GLY A 214 0.69 -9.62 13.28
N SER A 215 0.54 -9.10 12.09
CA SER A 215 1.64 -8.80 11.19
C SER A 215 1.52 -7.38 10.63
N LEU A 216 2.65 -6.74 10.43
CA LEU A 216 2.77 -5.48 9.72
C LEU A 216 3.42 -5.76 8.36
N LEU A 217 2.70 -5.50 7.28
CA LEU A 217 3.22 -5.58 5.92
C LEU A 217 3.69 -4.18 5.50
N VAL A 218 4.95 -4.06 5.15
CA VAL A 218 5.59 -2.79 4.79
C VAL A 218 6.19 -2.90 3.42
N THR A 219 5.96 -1.91 2.58
CA THR A 219 6.77 -1.66 1.40
C THR A 219 7.39 -0.28 1.47
N VAL A 220 8.64 -0.17 1.04
CA VAL A 220 9.41 1.09 1.05
C VAL A 220 10.36 1.13 -0.15
N PRO A 221 10.68 2.33 -0.67
CA PRO A 221 11.67 2.44 -1.73
C PRO A 221 13.07 2.11 -1.24
N LEU A 222 13.86 1.47 -2.12
CA LEU A 222 15.28 1.18 -1.92
C LEU A 222 16.16 2.05 -2.81
N GLY A 223 17.28 2.51 -2.27
CA GLY A 223 18.29 3.23 -3.01
C GLY A 223 19.45 3.68 -2.12
N GLU A 224 20.24 4.61 -2.62
CA GLU A 224 21.31 5.23 -1.84
C GLU A 224 20.72 6.02 -0.67
N PRO A 225 21.13 5.74 0.58
CA PRO A 225 20.55 6.38 1.74
C PRO A 225 20.65 7.91 1.68
N GLY A 226 19.53 8.60 1.85
CA GLY A 226 19.47 10.05 1.78
C GLY A 226 18.13 10.63 2.22
N ASP A 227 18.17 11.90 2.63
CA ASP A 227 17.00 12.73 2.86
C ASP A 227 16.78 13.62 1.64
N HIS A 228 15.60 13.51 1.03
CA HIS A 228 15.22 14.24 -0.18
C HIS A 228 14.13 15.28 0.08
N GLY A 229 13.93 15.66 1.35
CA GLY A 229 12.94 16.62 1.80
C GLY A 229 11.57 15.98 1.99
N TRP A 230 10.85 15.61 0.94
CA TRP A 230 9.51 15.04 0.99
C TRP A 230 9.48 13.51 1.17
N TYR A 231 10.61 12.82 1.05
CA TYR A 231 10.78 11.39 1.35
C TYR A 231 12.21 11.09 1.79
N ARG A 232 12.39 9.96 2.47
CA ARG A 232 13.69 9.43 2.86
C ARG A 232 13.93 8.09 2.20
N LEU A 233 15.09 7.96 1.54
CA LEU A 233 15.54 6.73 0.89
C LEU A 233 16.52 6.01 1.82
N ASP A 234 16.48 4.67 1.80
CA ASP A 234 17.44 3.89 2.59
C ASP A 234 17.76 2.57 1.87
N ASP A 235 18.84 1.93 2.28
CA ASP A 235 19.18 0.58 1.86
C ASP A 235 18.46 -0.48 2.72
N VAL A 236 18.59 -1.75 2.36
CA VAL A 236 18.00 -2.87 3.12
C VAL A 236 18.44 -2.86 4.59
N ARG A 237 19.70 -2.48 4.87
CA ARG A 237 20.24 -2.45 6.23
C ARG A 237 19.69 -1.27 7.02
N GLY A 238 19.53 -0.11 6.38
CA GLY A 238 18.94 1.08 6.99
C GLY A 238 17.49 0.83 7.41
N TRP A 239 16.66 0.33 6.48
CA TRP A 239 15.29 -0.04 6.80
C TRP A 239 15.22 -1.10 7.91
N THR A 240 16.04 -2.17 7.84
CA THR A 240 16.06 -3.22 8.87
C THR A 240 16.47 -2.69 10.24
N ARG A 241 17.43 -1.75 10.33
CA ARG A 241 17.79 -1.08 11.59
C ARG A 241 16.61 -0.30 12.16
N LEU A 242 15.85 0.38 11.30
CA LEU A 242 14.69 1.15 11.69
C LEU A 242 13.58 0.26 12.27
N PHE A 243 13.27 -0.85 11.63
CA PHE A 243 12.32 -1.85 12.13
C PHE A 243 12.76 -2.42 13.48
N THR A 244 14.03 -2.77 13.62
CA THR A 244 14.60 -3.30 14.87
C THR A 244 14.55 -2.27 16.00
N ALA A 245 14.83 -0.98 15.70
CA ALA A 245 14.77 0.11 16.68
C ALA A 245 13.34 0.35 17.21
N ALA A 246 12.32 0.02 16.40
CA ALA A 246 10.92 0.02 16.81
C ALA A 246 10.49 -1.25 17.59
N GLY A 247 11.37 -2.23 17.75
CA GLY A 247 11.07 -3.50 18.43
C GLY A 247 10.32 -4.50 17.54
N LEU A 248 10.39 -4.33 16.23
CA LEU A 248 9.80 -5.21 15.24
C LEU A 248 10.85 -6.19 14.67
N PHE A 249 10.40 -7.39 14.30
CA PHE A 249 11.23 -8.47 13.75
C PHE A 249 10.83 -8.74 12.30
N VAL A 250 11.82 -8.85 11.43
CA VAL A 250 11.63 -9.26 10.04
C VAL A 250 11.35 -10.76 9.99
N GLU A 251 10.16 -11.13 9.53
CA GLU A 251 9.76 -12.53 9.32
C GLU A 251 9.98 -12.95 7.86
N GLU A 252 9.77 -12.02 6.92
CA GLU A 252 9.91 -12.23 5.49
C GLU A 252 10.35 -10.91 4.84
N GLN A 253 11.26 -10.98 3.86
CA GLN A 253 11.76 -9.80 3.18
C GLN A 253 12.16 -10.14 1.74
N GLU A 254 11.72 -9.32 0.80
CA GLU A 254 12.09 -9.41 -0.61
C GLU A 254 12.38 -8.02 -1.18
N ALA A 255 13.46 -7.91 -1.95
CA ALA A 255 13.79 -6.72 -2.71
C ALA A 255 13.45 -6.93 -4.18
N TYR A 256 12.92 -5.89 -4.82
CA TYR A 256 12.64 -5.84 -6.25
C TYR A 256 13.29 -4.59 -6.84
N ALA A 257 13.78 -4.70 -8.06
CA ALA A 257 14.36 -3.57 -8.78
C ALA A 257 13.82 -3.49 -10.20
N LEU A 258 13.64 -2.28 -10.67
CA LEU A 258 13.34 -1.99 -12.07
C LEU A 258 14.61 -2.12 -12.90
N THR A 259 14.55 -2.93 -13.93
CA THR A 259 15.61 -3.16 -14.91
C THR A 259 15.12 -2.76 -16.31
N ALA A 260 15.98 -2.82 -17.32
CA ALA A 260 15.59 -2.60 -18.71
C ALA A 260 14.47 -3.57 -19.17
N ASP A 261 14.45 -4.79 -18.60
CA ASP A 261 13.45 -5.82 -18.91
C ASP A 261 12.22 -5.78 -17.97
N GLY A 262 12.09 -4.76 -17.12
CA GLY A 262 11.02 -4.60 -16.15
C GLY A 262 11.42 -4.96 -14.72
N TRP A 263 10.41 -5.08 -13.86
CA TRP A 263 10.58 -5.42 -12.46
C TRP A 263 11.04 -6.87 -12.27
N ARG A 264 12.04 -7.06 -11.41
CA ARG A 264 12.60 -8.37 -11.07
C ARG A 264 12.98 -8.41 -9.60
N ALA A 265 12.89 -9.60 -9.00
CA ALA A 265 13.46 -9.83 -7.68
C ALA A 265 14.97 -9.54 -7.70
N ALA A 266 15.44 -8.82 -6.70
CA ALA A 266 16.82 -8.32 -6.60
C ALA A 266 17.42 -8.57 -5.20
N PRO A 267 17.64 -9.84 -4.81
CA PRO A 267 18.09 -10.19 -3.46
C PRO A 267 19.46 -9.62 -3.11
N ALA A 268 20.28 -9.28 -4.12
CA ALA A 268 21.59 -8.66 -3.98
C ALA A 268 21.59 -7.23 -4.54
N PHE A 269 20.52 -6.47 -4.34
CA PHE A 269 20.42 -5.10 -4.80
C PHE A 269 21.53 -4.24 -4.22
N ASP A 270 22.32 -3.59 -5.10
CA ASP A 270 23.30 -2.58 -4.70
C ASP A 270 22.66 -1.19 -4.79
N PRO A 271 22.49 -0.51 -3.65
CA PRO A 271 21.85 0.81 -3.61
C PRO A 271 22.76 1.95 -4.11
N LYS A 272 24.06 1.71 -4.26
CA LYS A 272 25.03 2.75 -4.57
C LYS A 272 24.73 3.47 -5.87
N GLY A 273 24.55 4.79 -5.78
CA GLY A 273 24.26 5.65 -6.93
C GLY A 273 22.86 5.43 -7.51
N VAL A 274 21.94 4.80 -6.77
CA VAL A 274 20.56 4.60 -7.20
C VAL A 274 19.64 5.48 -6.39
N GLY A 275 19.05 6.47 -7.06
CA GLY A 275 18.02 7.35 -6.51
C GLY A 275 16.61 6.90 -6.86
N TYR A 276 15.65 7.57 -6.25
CA TYR A 276 14.24 7.44 -6.61
C TYR A 276 14.03 8.01 -8.02
N GLY A 277 13.35 7.27 -8.90
CA GLY A 277 13.04 7.71 -10.25
C GLY A 277 14.18 7.57 -11.28
N ASP A 278 15.36 7.11 -10.90
CA ASP A 278 16.49 6.97 -11.84
C ASP A 278 16.25 5.93 -12.93
N ARG A 279 15.36 4.97 -12.70
CA ARG A 279 15.11 3.84 -13.59
C ARG A 279 13.70 3.82 -14.18
N GLY A 280 12.82 4.70 -13.74
CA GLY A 280 11.42 4.71 -14.16
C GLY A 280 10.61 5.87 -13.59
N PRO A 281 9.27 5.83 -13.76
CA PRO A 281 8.40 6.93 -13.36
C PRO A 281 8.24 7.11 -11.84
N ALA A 282 8.71 6.12 -11.06
CA ALA A 282 8.58 6.10 -9.59
C ALA A 282 9.81 5.45 -8.93
N ALA A 283 9.68 4.62 -7.90
CA ALA A 283 10.83 4.02 -7.24
C ALA A 283 11.67 3.15 -8.19
N SER A 284 12.99 3.28 -8.12
CA SER A 284 13.93 2.43 -8.88
C SER A 284 14.05 1.01 -8.34
N ALA A 285 13.75 0.84 -7.06
CA ALA A 285 13.68 -0.44 -6.37
C ALA A 285 12.82 -0.31 -5.11
N VAL A 286 12.26 -1.43 -4.64
CA VAL A 286 11.42 -1.51 -3.44
C VAL A 286 11.78 -2.69 -2.56
N LEU A 287 11.58 -2.53 -1.27
CA LEU A 287 11.66 -3.56 -0.26
C LEU A 287 10.26 -3.90 0.22
N CYS A 288 9.88 -5.16 0.11
CA CYS A 288 8.65 -5.70 0.64
C CYS A 288 8.96 -6.53 1.89
N THR A 289 8.32 -6.28 3.01
CA THR A 289 8.70 -6.87 4.30
C THR A 289 7.47 -7.25 5.12
N VAL A 290 7.49 -8.43 5.72
CA VAL A 290 6.57 -8.85 6.79
C VAL A 290 7.28 -8.67 8.13
N LEU A 291 6.68 -7.89 9.00
CA LEU A 291 7.19 -7.64 10.35
C LEU A 291 6.22 -8.21 11.39
N SER A 292 6.76 -8.62 12.53
CA SER A 292 5.98 -9.03 13.69
C SER A 292 6.44 -8.32 14.96
N PRO A 293 5.54 -8.09 15.95
CA PRO A 293 5.95 -7.62 17.26
C PRO A 293 6.90 -8.60 17.92
N GLY A 294 7.89 -8.10 18.65
CA GLY A 294 8.93 -8.90 19.31
C GLY A 294 8.36 -10.00 20.20
N ARG A 295 9.07 -11.13 20.26
CA ARG A 295 8.67 -12.30 21.10
C ARG A 295 8.44 -11.94 22.57
N LEU A 296 9.08 -10.90 23.09
CA LEU A 296 8.84 -10.40 24.44
C LEU A 296 7.43 -9.82 24.61
N ARG A 297 6.89 -9.15 23.62
CA ARG A 297 5.51 -8.67 23.64
C ARG A 297 4.49 -9.80 23.53
N ARG A 298 4.85 -10.91 22.84
CA ARG A 298 4.03 -12.13 22.77
C ARG A 298 3.89 -12.85 24.13
N LEU A 299 4.74 -12.54 25.12
CA LEU A 299 4.78 -13.16 26.45
C LEU A 299 4.19 -12.27 27.56
N VAL A 300 4.01 -10.99 27.29
CA VAL A 300 3.48 -10.00 28.25
C VAL A 300 1.99 -9.74 27.98
N THR A 301 1.19 -10.78 27.90
CA THR A 301 -0.24 -10.67 28.25
C THR A 301 -0.35 -10.76 29.77
N PRO A 302 -1.32 -10.08 30.44
CA PRO A 302 -1.41 -9.99 31.91
C PRO A 302 -1.43 -11.32 32.69
N GLY A 303 -1.51 -12.46 31.99
CA GLY A 303 -1.39 -13.80 32.60
C GLY A 303 -0.04 -14.50 32.44
N GLY A 304 0.88 -13.97 31.62
CA GLY A 304 2.13 -14.66 31.23
C GLY A 304 3.30 -14.41 32.20
N PHE A 305 3.35 -13.24 32.83
CA PHE A 305 4.47 -12.86 33.70
C PHE A 305 4.54 -13.67 34.98
N ALA A 306 3.40 -14.11 35.51
CA ALA A 306 3.33 -14.89 36.74
C ALA A 306 3.82 -16.35 36.60
N ARG A 307 3.90 -16.89 35.37
CA ARG A 307 4.31 -18.29 35.17
C ARG A 307 5.82 -18.47 34.95
N THR A 308 6.52 -17.46 34.48
CA THR A 308 7.96 -17.59 34.12
C THR A 308 8.86 -17.44 35.33
N ILE A 309 8.45 -16.70 36.38
CA ILE A 309 9.27 -16.49 37.57
C ILE A 309 9.26 -17.71 38.50
N LYS A 310 8.19 -18.52 38.49
CA LYS A 310 8.10 -19.73 39.36
C LYS A 310 8.94 -20.94 38.89
N ARG A 311 9.57 -20.91 37.73
CA ARG A 311 10.34 -22.07 37.21
C ARG A 311 11.85 -21.99 37.42
N ARG A 312 12.41 -20.95 38.07
CA ARG A 312 13.87 -20.81 38.26
C ARG A 312 14.37 -20.94 39.70
N ALA A 313 13.55 -21.33 40.65
CA ALA A 313 14.00 -21.64 42.01
C ALA A 313 14.05 -23.17 42.23
N ARG A 314 15.08 -23.86 41.74
CA ARG A 314 15.49 -25.16 42.26
C ARG A 314 16.64 -24.94 43.26
N PRO A 315 16.53 -25.38 44.50
CA PRO A 315 17.62 -25.26 45.43
C PRO A 315 18.76 -26.23 45.08
N VAL A 316 19.98 -25.72 45.05
CA VAL A 316 21.20 -26.51 44.99
C VAL A 316 21.28 -27.32 46.27
N ARG A 317 21.17 -28.65 46.18
CA ARG A 317 21.46 -29.54 47.31
C ARG A 317 22.98 -29.70 47.40
N HIS A 318 23.60 -29.14 48.45
CA HIS A 318 24.89 -29.59 48.89
C HIS A 318 24.74 -31.00 49.46
N ARG A 319 25.53 -31.96 48.98
CA ARG A 319 25.80 -33.23 49.67
C ARG A 319 27.11 -33.11 50.44
N PRO A 320 27.19 -33.82 51.59
CA PRO A 320 28.34 -33.77 52.51
C PRO A 320 29.61 -34.38 51.91
#